data_2e4264e7beb13b7807d71fd1296dfe7e
#
_entry.id   2e4264e7beb13b7807d71fd1296dfe7e
#
_cell.length_a   1.000
_cell.length_b   1.000
_cell.length_c   1.000
_cell.angle_alpha   90.00
_cell.angle_beta   90.00
_cell.angle_gamma   90.00
#
_symmetry.space_group_name_H-M   'P 1'
#
loop_
_entity.id
_entity.type
_entity.pdbx_description
1 polymer ?
#
loop_
_entity_poly.entity_id
_entity_poly.type
_entity_poly.pdbx_seq_one_letter_code
_entity_poly.pdbx_strand_id
1 'polypeptide(L)'
;MNQTNQKTILVAVTDIFFYTKVRDALMAKGYKIERARTQEDIAEKALATNPSAFILDMNDDRLNAFQALETLKADARMKALPILAFANHEEVDIFHRARTLGVNKIVSRNEFSSRLKDLVEEVDRKSVV
;
A
#
# COMPACT_ATOMS: atom_id res chain seq x y z
N MET A 1 10.16 -23.78 -11.80
CA MET A 1 10.32 -23.33 -11.40
C MET A 1 10.43 -22.18 -11.27
N ASN A 2 10.24 -21.47 -11.20
CA ASN A 2 10.57 -20.43 -11.03
C ASN A 2 9.72 -19.54 -10.55
N GLN A 3 9.56 -19.34 -9.45
CA GLN A 3 8.77 -18.44 -8.76
C GLN A 3 9.38 -17.14 -8.61
N THR A 4 10.45 -16.92 -9.28
CA THR A 4 11.23 -15.70 -9.13
C THR A 4 10.50 -14.46 -9.61
N ASN A 5 9.43 -14.63 -10.39
CA ASN A 5 8.67 -13.48 -10.92
C ASN A 5 7.48 -13.10 -10.09
N GLN A 6 7.30 -13.73 -8.93
CA GLN A 6 6.18 -13.39 -8.07
C GLN A 6 6.41 -12.02 -7.45
N LYS A 7 5.46 -11.11 -7.66
CA LYS A 7 5.55 -9.75 -7.13
C LYS A 7 5.08 -9.70 -5.70
N THR A 8 5.72 -8.86 -4.91
CA THR A 8 5.40 -8.68 -3.50
C THR A 8 4.62 -7.39 -3.31
N ILE A 9 3.57 -7.46 -2.51
CA ILE A 9 2.79 -6.29 -2.10
C ILE A 9 2.97 -6.11 -0.60
N LEU A 10 3.41 -4.94 -0.19
CA LEU A 10 3.55 -4.60 1.22
C LEU A 10 2.23 -3.98 1.70
N VAL A 11 1.69 -4.48 2.81
CA VAL A 11 0.37 -4.04 3.29
C VAL A 11 0.49 -3.52 4.71
N ALA A 12 0.14 -2.24 4.91
CA ALA A 12 0.12 -1.60 6.22
C ALA A 12 -1.33 -1.35 6.64
N VAL A 13 -1.96 -2.40 7.13
CA VAL A 13 -3.33 -2.41 7.63
C VAL A 13 -3.29 -3.25 8.91
N THR A 14 -3.56 -2.63 10.07
CA THR A 14 -3.44 -3.36 11.33
C THR A 14 -4.71 -4.10 11.74
N ASP A 15 -5.87 -3.70 11.22
CA ASP A 15 -7.12 -4.44 11.44
C ASP A 15 -6.97 -5.82 10.82
N ILE A 16 -6.94 -6.86 11.67
CA ILE A 16 -6.64 -8.20 11.21
C ILE A 16 -7.69 -8.75 10.24
N PHE A 17 -8.96 -8.40 10.45
CA PHE A 17 -10.02 -8.90 9.58
C PHE A 17 -9.92 -8.28 8.20
N PHE A 18 -9.68 -6.98 8.13
CA PHE A 18 -9.54 -6.33 6.85
C PHE A 18 -8.25 -6.74 6.16
N TYR A 19 -7.16 -6.85 6.92
CA TYR A 19 -5.89 -7.33 6.36
C TYR A 19 -6.06 -8.72 5.74
N THR A 20 -6.77 -9.62 6.41
CA THR A 20 -6.96 -10.97 5.90
C THR A 20 -7.70 -10.97 4.56
N LYS A 21 -8.71 -10.12 4.43
CA LYS A 21 -9.43 -10.00 3.16
C LYS A 21 -8.50 -9.51 2.04
N VAL A 22 -7.69 -8.52 2.34
CA VAL A 22 -6.73 -7.98 1.37
C VAL A 22 -5.73 -9.06 0.96
N ARG A 23 -5.15 -9.73 1.94
CA ARG A 23 -4.17 -10.78 1.70
C ARG A 23 -4.76 -11.88 0.81
N ASP A 24 -5.93 -12.39 1.18
CA ASP A 24 -6.51 -13.52 0.46
C ASP A 24 -6.85 -13.15 -0.98
N ALA A 25 -7.38 -11.95 -1.19
CA ALA A 25 -7.73 -11.50 -2.53
C ALA A 25 -6.49 -11.37 -3.42
N LEU A 26 -5.40 -10.85 -2.88
CA LEU A 26 -4.19 -10.64 -3.68
C LEU A 26 -3.40 -11.93 -3.87
N MET A 27 -3.36 -12.80 -2.87
CA MET A 27 -2.71 -14.10 -3.03
C MET A 27 -3.42 -14.92 -4.12
N ALA A 28 -4.73 -14.80 -4.21
CA ALA A 28 -5.48 -15.50 -5.27
C ALA A 28 -5.08 -15.02 -6.66
N LYS A 29 -4.51 -13.81 -6.77
CA LYS A 29 -4.03 -13.28 -8.04
C LYS A 29 -2.53 -13.51 -8.26
N GLY A 30 -1.90 -14.25 -7.36
CA GLY A 30 -0.50 -14.62 -7.52
C GLY A 30 0.51 -13.71 -6.84
N TYR A 31 0.07 -12.74 -6.06
CA TYR A 31 1.00 -11.87 -5.35
C TYR A 31 1.49 -12.52 -4.06
N LYS A 32 2.72 -12.19 -3.68
CA LYS A 32 3.24 -12.49 -2.35
C LYS A 32 2.93 -11.30 -1.46
N ILE A 33 2.48 -11.56 -0.24
CA ILE A 33 2.07 -10.48 0.67
C ILE A 33 3.03 -10.39 1.83
N GLU A 34 3.54 -9.16 2.08
CA GLU A 34 4.30 -8.84 3.27
C GLU A 34 3.48 -7.89 4.10
N ARG A 35 3.44 -8.14 5.40
CA ARG A 35 2.63 -7.32 6.30
C ARG A 35 3.51 -6.41 7.13
N ALA A 36 3.19 -5.11 7.16
CA ALA A 36 3.79 -4.18 8.09
C ALA A 36 2.84 -4.02 9.27
N ARG A 37 3.24 -4.44 10.46
CA ARG A 37 2.40 -4.43 11.65
C ARG A 37 2.65 -3.21 12.52
N THR A 38 3.81 -2.60 12.39
CA THR A 38 4.20 -1.46 13.20
C THR A 38 4.71 -0.37 12.29
N GLN A 39 4.85 0.83 12.86
CA GLN A 39 5.39 1.95 12.09
C GLN A 39 6.79 1.64 11.57
N GLU A 40 7.63 1.01 12.40
CA GLU A 40 8.99 0.67 12.02
C GLU A 40 9.04 -0.37 10.90
N ASP A 41 8.10 -1.29 10.88
CA ASP A 41 8.04 -2.33 9.86
C ASP A 41 7.91 -1.75 8.45
N ILE A 42 7.28 -0.58 8.33
CA ILE A 42 6.97 -0.05 6.99
C ILE A 42 8.25 0.17 6.20
N ALA A 43 9.17 0.95 6.73
CA ALA A 43 10.41 1.24 6.01
C ALA A 43 11.31 0.00 5.94
N GLU A 44 11.38 -0.77 7.02
CA GLU A 44 12.23 -1.97 7.04
C GLU A 44 11.81 -2.96 5.97
N LYS A 45 10.52 -3.24 5.89
CA LYS A 45 10.03 -4.23 4.93
C LYS A 45 10.02 -3.69 3.50
N ALA A 46 9.82 -2.39 3.34
CA ALA A 46 9.91 -1.80 2.01
C ALA A 46 11.31 -1.98 1.45
N LEU A 47 12.35 -1.80 2.28
CA LEU A 47 13.72 -2.01 1.82
C LEU A 47 14.05 -3.48 1.64
N ALA A 48 13.60 -4.32 2.58
CA ALA A 48 13.99 -5.73 2.59
C ALA A 48 13.32 -6.53 1.48
N THR A 49 12.09 -6.19 1.11
CA THR A 49 11.32 -7.02 0.18
C THR A 49 11.19 -6.42 -1.22
N ASN A 50 11.57 -5.16 -1.38
CA ASN A 50 11.49 -4.48 -2.68
C ASN A 50 10.10 -4.69 -3.31
N PRO A 51 9.02 -4.26 -2.66
CA PRO A 51 7.68 -4.58 -3.15
C PRO A 51 7.33 -3.83 -4.43
N SER A 52 6.42 -4.40 -5.19
CA SER A 52 5.90 -3.78 -6.41
C SER A 52 4.91 -2.67 -6.09
N ALA A 53 4.27 -2.74 -4.93
CA ALA A 53 3.34 -1.71 -4.49
C ALA A 53 3.17 -1.77 -2.98
N PHE A 54 2.75 -0.66 -2.40
CA PHE A 54 2.52 -0.52 -0.97
C PHE A 54 1.06 -0.09 -0.76
N ILE A 55 0.33 -0.84 0.05
CA ILE A 55 -1.06 -0.53 0.39
C ILE A 55 -1.07 0.08 1.79
N LEU A 56 -1.70 1.25 1.92
CA LEU A 56 -1.66 2.02 3.17
C LEU A 56 -3.06 2.48 3.56
N ASP A 57 -3.46 2.11 4.77
CA ASP A 57 -4.72 2.57 5.38
C ASP A 57 -4.45 3.92 6.04
N MET A 58 -4.99 5.00 5.44
CA MET A 58 -4.76 6.34 5.97
C MET A 58 -5.50 6.60 7.28
N ASN A 59 -6.47 5.77 7.62
CA ASN A 59 -7.23 5.90 8.86
C ASN A 59 -6.83 4.88 9.92
N ASP A 60 -5.75 4.15 9.69
CA ASP A 60 -5.28 3.16 10.67
C ASP A 60 -4.82 3.89 11.94
N ASP A 61 -5.43 3.57 13.08
CA ASP A 61 -5.16 4.29 14.31
C ASP A 61 -3.91 3.80 15.04
N ARG A 62 -3.28 2.74 14.56
CA ARG A 62 -2.03 2.23 15.14
C ARG A 62 -0.81 2.65 14.32
N LEU A 63 -1.03 3.28 13.17
CA LEU A 63 0.05 3.73 12.30
C LEU A 63 -0.11 5.22 12.04
N ASN A 64 1.01 5.89 11.88
CA ASN A 64 0.99 7.28 11.41
C ASN A 64 1.21 7.26 9.91
N ALA A 65 0.11 7.25 9.16
CA ALA A 65 0.16 7.09 7.71
C ALA A 65 0.89 8.24 7.02
N PHE A 66 0.66 9.47 7.46
CA PHE A 66 1.33 10.61 6.85
C PHE A 66 2.83 10.57 7.10
N GLN A 67 3.25 10.18 8.31
CA GLN A 67 4.68 10.03 8.60
C GLN A 67 5.29 8.95 7.71
N ALA A 68 4.56 7.85 7.48
CA ALA A 68 5.04 6.80 6.60
C ALA A 68 5.27 7.33 5.19
N LEU A 69 4.33 8.13 4.67
CA LEU A 69 4.49 8.72 3.35
C LEU A 69 5.70 9.63 3.29
N GLU A 70 5.88 10.47 4.30
CA GLU A 70 7.02 11.38 4.35
C GLU A 70 8.33 10.63 4.38
N THR A 71 8.40 9.58 5.20
CA THR A 71 9.61 8.76 5.31
C THR A 71 9.95 8.09 3.99
N LEU A 72 8.97 7.48 3.34
CA LEU A 72 9.21 6.78 2.08
C LEU A 72 9.60 7.75 0.97
N LYS A 73 8.95 8.90 0.90
CA LYS A 73 9.23 9.86 -0.16
C LYS A 73 10.56 10.59 0.02
N ALA A 74 11.05 10.66 1.25
CA ALA A 74 12.34 11.30 1.53
C ALA A 74 13.53 10.38 1.27
N ASP A 75 13.31 9.09 1.09
CA ASP A 75 14.40 8.12 0.92
C ASP A 75 14.55 7.79 -0.56
N ALA A 76 15.73 8.08 -1.12
CA ALA A 76 15.97 7.85 -2.54
C ALA A 76 15.77 6.39 -2.96
N ARG A 77 15.92 5.46 -2.02
CA ARG A 77 15.75 4.03 -2.32
C ARG A 77 14.28 3.62 -2.40
N MET A 78 13.36 4.42 -1.83
CA MET A 78 11.97 4.04 -1.68
C MET A 78 11.00 5.03 -2.33
N LYS A 79 11.46 6.21 -2.73
CA LYS A 79 10.55 7.26 -3.19
C LYS A 79 9.77 6.89 -4.44
N ALA A 80 10.25 5.93 -5.21
CA ALA A 80 9.57 5.49 -6.42
C ALA A 80 8.61 4.34 -6.20
N LEU A 81 8.51 3.82 -4.97
CA LEU A 81 7.59 2.72 -4.66
C LEU A 81 6.16 3.17 -4.90
N PRO A 82 5.40 2.46 -5.74
CA PRO A 82 4.00 2.83 -5.98
C PRO A 82 3.16 2.64 -4.73
N ILE A 83 2.33 3.64 -4.42
CA ILE A 83 1.53 3.64 -3.19
C ILE A 83 0.05 3.72 -3.54
N LEU A 84 -0.71 2.74 -3.06
CA LEU A 84 -2.16 2.72 -3.14
C LEU A 84 -2.69 2.93 -1.73
N ALA A 85 -3.34 4.07 -1.50
CA ALA A 85 -3.87 4.42 -0.20
C ALA A 85 -5.38 4.40 -0.22
N PHE A 86 -5.99 4.23 0.95
CA PHE A 86 -7.45 4.38 1.06
C PHE A 86 -7.79 5.07 2.37
N ALA A 87 -8.95 5.71 2.38
CA ALA A 87 -9.43 6.46 3.55
C ALA A 87 -10.96 6.47 3.53
N ASN A 88 -11.55 6.84 4.67
CA ASN A 88 -12.99 7.02 4.74
C ASN A 88 -13.40 8.16 3.80
N HIS A 89 -14.49 7.98 3.08
CA HIS A 89 -14.85 8.89 1.99
C HIS A 89 -15.14 10.32 2.44
N GLU A 90 -15.50 10.53 3.71
CA GLU A 90 -15.76 11.88 4.22
C GLU A 90 -14.48 12.66 4.52
N GLU A 91 -13.35 12.01 4.51
CA GLU A 91 -12.09 12.61 4.96
C GLU A 91 -11.40 13.34 3.81
N VAL A 92 -12.04 14.40 3.33
CA VAL A 92 -11.56 15.12 2.15
C VAL A 92 -10.15 15.66 2.34
N ASP A 93 -9.83 16.14 3.55
CA ASP A 93 -8.50 16.67 3.83
C ASP A 93 -7.42 15.59 3.72
N ILE A 94 -7.75 14.37 4.15
CA ILE A 94 -6.81 13.25 4.05
C ILE A 94 -6.53 12.94 2.59
N PHE A 95 -7.57 12.88 1.75
CA PHE A 95 -7.40 12.66 0.32
C PHE A 95 -6.49 13.70 -0.30
N HIS A 96 -6.75 14.96 -0.01
CA HIS A 96 -5.97 16.05 -0.57
C HIS A 96 -4.51 15.98 -0.14
N ARG A 97 -4.28 15.79 1.16
CA ARG A 97 -2.93 15.75 1.70
C ARG A 97 -2.14 14.55 1.20
N ALA A 98 -2.80 13.39 1.09
CA ALA A 98 -2.13 12.19 0.58
C ALA A 98 -1.69 12.39 -0.87
N ARG A 99 -2.54 13.01 -1.69
CA ARG A 99 -2.16 13.31 -3.06
C ARG A 99 -0.97 14.25 -3.12
N THR A 100 -0.97 15.28 -2.28
CA THR A 100 0.15 16.21 -2.21
C THR A 100 1.44 15.51 -1.83
N LEU A 101 1.36 14.51 -0.96
CA LEU A 101 2.54 13.75 -0.54
C LEU A 101 2.94 12.68 -1.55
N GLY A 102 2.23 12.57 -2.66
CA GLY A 102 2.71 11.75 -3.77
C GLY A 102 2.24 10.32 -3.82
N VAL A 103 1.09 9.98 -3.19
CA VAL A 103 0.54 8.64 -3.39
C VAL A 103 0.13 8.50 -4.86
N ASN A 104 0.29 7.31 -5.40
CA ASN A 104 -0.04 7.05 -6.80
C ASN A 104 -1.55 6.99 -7.01
N LYS A 105 -2.26 6.55 -6.00
CA LYS A 105 -3.72 6.47 -6.05
C LYS A 105 -4.26 6.47 -4.63
N ILE A 106 -5.33 7.24 -4.39
CA ILE A 106 -6.06 7.14 -3.13
C ILE A 106 -7.55 7.05 -3.46
N VAL A 107 -8.22 6.12 -2.81
CA VAL A 107 -9.65 5.86 -3.04
C VAL A 107 -10.35 5.72 -1.70
N SER A 108 -11.68 5.68 -1.73
CA SER A 108 -12.43 5.40 -0.51
C SER A 108 -12.24 3.95 -0.10
N ARG A 109 -12.52 3.67 1.17
CA ARG A 109 -12.43 2.30 1.69
C ARG A 109 -13.36 1.37 0.90
N ASN A 110 -14.55 1.83 0.54
CA ASN A 110 -15.50 1.03 -0.23
C ASN A 110 -14.97 0.72 -1.63
N GLU A 111 -14.44 1.71 -2.30
CA GLU A 111 -13.87 1.47 -3.62
C GLU A 111 -12.68 0.53 -3.54
N PHE A 112 -11.84 0.71 -2.53
CA PHE A 112 -10.69 -0.17 -2.32
C PHE A 112 -11.15 -1.62 -2.17
N SER A 113 -12.16 -1.87 -1.32
CA SER A 113 -12.65 -3.23 -1.11
C SER A 113 -13.22 -3.85 -2.38
N SER A 114 -13.95 -3.07 -3.16
CA SER A 114 -14.65 -3.63 -4.33
C SER A 114 -13.76 -3.77 -5.56
N ARG A 115 -12.65 -3.01 -5.63
CA ARG A 115 -11.80 -2.99 -6.82
C ARG A 115 -10.33 -3.30 -6.51
N LEU A 116 -10.08 -4.01 -5.43
CA LEU A 116 -8.73 -4.20 -4.91
C LEU A 116 -7.74 -4.71 -5.98
N LYS A 117 -8.12 -5.77 -6.68
CA LYS A 117 -7.21 -6.38 -7.65
C LYS A 117 -6.90 -5.40 -8.78
N ASP A 118 -7.91 -4.73 -9.29
CA ASP A 118 -7.74 -3.78 -10.38
C ASP A 118 -6.88 -2.60 -9.95
N LEU A 119 -7.11 -2.11 -8.72
CA LEU A 119 -6.36 -0.97 -8.21
C LEU A 119 -4.88 -1.30 -8.02
N VAL A 120 -4.59 -2.49 -7.51
CA VAL A 120 -3.19 -2.92 -7.35
C VAL A 120 -2.52 -3.02 -8.71
N GLU A 121 -3.20 -3.63 -9.69
CA GLU A 121 -2.64 -3.73 -11.03
C GLU A 121 -2.40 -2.35 -11.64
N GLU A 122 -3.32 -1.43 -11.40
CA GLU A 122 -3.20 -0.08 -11.94
C GLU A 122 -1.96 0.63 -11.42
N VAL A 123 -1.73 0.60 -10.10
CA VAL A 123 -0.56 1.30 -9.54
C VAL A 123 0.73 0.59 -9.91
N ASP A 124 0.71 -0.74 -9.97
CA ASP A 124 1.90 -1.51 -10.35
C ASP A 124 2.30 -1.18 -11.80
N ARG A 125 1.34 -1.10 -12.71
CA ARG A 125 1.62 -0.77 -14.09
C ARG A 125 2.21 0.62 -14.25
N LYS A 126 1.74 1.58 -13.47
CA LYS A 126 2.24 2.95 -13.56
C LYS A 126 3.71 3.05 -13.20
N SER A 127 4.22 2.11 -12.42
CA SER A 127 5.62 2.15 -12.02
C SER A 127 6.57 1.70 -13.11
N VAL A 128 6.05 1.12 -14.19
CA VAL A 128 6.87 0.53 -15.24
C VAL A 128 7.23 1.54 -16.34
N VAL A 129 6.59 2.66 -16.32
CA VAL A 129 6.78 3.67 -17.37
C VAL A 129 8.15 4.38 -17.31
#